data_43871e94d36b950e5e94ad954a3cd285
#
_entry.id   43871e94d36b950e5e94ad954a3cd285
#
_cell.length_a   1.000
_cell.length_b   1.000
_cell.length_c   1.000
_cell.angle_alpha   90.00
_cell.angle_beta   90.00
_cell.angle_gamma   90.00
#
_symmetry.space_group_name_H-M   'P 1'
#
loop_
_entity.id
_entity.type
_entity.pdbx_description
1 polymer ?
#
loop_
_entity_poly.entity_id
_entity_poly.type
_entity_poly.pdbx_seq_one_letter_code
_entity_poly.pdbx_strand_id
1 'polypeptide(L)'
;LGAYADSLGVSCNANDIVSATAYMSTEFNNWALYGDGTYDLSDDMRLIFGLRYTDDEVSYTHRRVNNDEYGRTGVGVRPATLDTDAAGSVDETNLSGRVGIQYDIAKGQMIYGTYSQGYKGPGFNVYYNFNPENDGRPIGAEESDAYEIGYKYASRDLLLNVAVFSTDIEGFQANNFDCSDGACITRLTNAGNVTTQGVELDFMYNATDNLTLIGGVAYTKAEIDEFNCPAEVDADACTDRSGLDVPFSPDLKYSLSAEYIMETEYGFDIYYNASYIYTDEQYSDLPGNTGEFNAASLLPDYTMVNASVGMSFKDDAFRVSLIAKNLLDESYATTYSGDNFRYQIPRDADRYFGVAFKAQF
;
A
#
# COMPACT_ATOMS: atom_id res chain seq x y z
N LEU A 1 21.07 -16.05 -23.02
CA LEU A 1 21.46 -15.04 -24.02
C LEU A 1 21.87 -15.68 -25.35
N GLY A 2 22.71 -16.75 -25.36
CA GLY A 2 23.13 -17.43 -26.59
C GLY A 2 21.96 -17.98 -27.42
N ALA A 3 21.06 -18.77 -26.78
CA ALA A 3 19.91 -19.37 -27.47
C ALA A 3 18.93 -18.34 -28.03
N TYR A 4 18.80 -17.19 -27.39
CA TYR A 4 17.95 -16.08 -27.86
C TYR A 4 18.60 -15.36 -29.05
N ALA A 5 19.89 -15.13 -29.01
CA ALA A 5 20.63 -14.56 -30.12
C ALA A 5 20.60 -15.49 -31.37
N ASP A 6 20.72 -16.79 -31.16
CA ASP A 6 20.62 -17.79 -32.24
C ASP A 6 19.21 -17.79 -32.87
N SER A 7 18.15 -17.58 -32.10
CA SER A 7 16.78 -17.46 -32.62
C SER A 7 16.56 -16.22 -33.49
N LEU A 8 17.38 -15.18 -33.28
CA LEU A 8 17.37 -13.94 -34.06
C LEU A 8 18.37 -13.97 -35.23
N GLY A 9 19.08 -15.07 -35.43
CA GLY A 9 20.13 -15.20 -36.46
C GLY A 9 21.35 -14.32 -36.21
N VAL A 10 21.57 -13.91 -34.93
CA VAL A 10 22.69 -13.06 -34.53
C VAL A 10 23.69 -13.91 -33.74
N SER A 11 24.95 -13.93 -34.18
CA SER A 11 26.02 -14.62 -33.47
C SER A 11 26.47 -13.80 -32.25
N CYS A 12 26.30 -14.33 -31.04
CA CYS A 12 26.89 -13.76 -29.84
C CYS A 12 28.37 -14.11 -29.77
N ASN A 13 29.23 -13.17 -30.09
CA ASN A 13 30.65 -13.26 -29.79
C ASN A 13 30.94 -12.62 -28.43
N ALA A 14 31.81 -13.24 -27.64
CA ALA A 14 32.23 -12.73 -26.33
C ALA A 14 32.84 -11.30 -26.37
N ASN A 15 33.18 -10.83 -27.56
CA ASN A 15 33.75 -9.48 -27.78
C ASN A 15 32.70 -8.46 -28.25
N ASP A 16 31.45 -8.85 -28.41
CA ASP A 16 30.39 -7.95 -28.85
C ASP A 16 29.79 -7.22 -27.63
N ILE A 17 30.31 -6.05 -27.32
CA ILE A 17 29.72 -5.15 -26.33
C ILE A 17 28.58 -4.41 -26.96
N VAL A 18 27.37 -4.77 -26.55
CA VAL A 18 26.16 -4.08 -26.96
C VAL A 18 25.75 -3.16 -25.84
N SER A 19 25.69 -1.88 -26.10
CA SER A 19 25.24 -0.90 -25.13
C SER A 19 24.37 0.17 -25.78
N ALA A 20 23.43 0.65 -25.01
CA ALA A 20 22.67 1.84 -25.33
C ALA A 20 22.61 2.73 -24.10
N THR A 21 22.53 4.03 -24.30
CA THR A 21 22.35 5.00 -23.22
C THR A 21 20.97 5.61 -23.33
N ALA A 22 20.18 5.54 -22.28
CA ALA A 22 18.90 6.21 -22.19
C ALA A 22 18.99 7.43 -21.27
N TYR A 23 18.50 8.56 -21.76
CA TYR A 23 18.29 9.79 -21.02
C TYR A 23 16.80 9.94 -20.83
N MET A 24 16.36 10.01 -19.58
CA MET A 24 14.95 10.07 -19.21
C MET A 24 14.75 11.22 -18.24
N SER A 25 13.66 11.95 -18.42
CA SER A 25 13.21 12.96 -17.47
C SER A 25 11.70 12.92 -17.40
N THR A 26 11.18 13.00 -16.18
CA THR A 26 9.75 13.21 -15.92
C THR A 26 9.64 14.45 -15.05
N GLU A 27 8.77 15.36 -15.42
CA GLU A 27 8.49 16.60 -14.69
C GLU A 27 7.03 16.61 -14.27
N PHE A 28 6.79 16.89 -12.99
CA PHE A 28 5.46 17.01 -12.39
C PHE A 28 5.29 18.43 -11.89
N ASN A 29 4.34 19.15 -12.45
CA ASN A 29 3.91 20.45 -11.99
C ASN A 29 2.50 20.32 -11.42
N ASN A 30 2.32 20.72 -10.18
CA ASN A 30 1.03 20.65 -9.50
C ASN A 30 0.77 21.94 -8.75
N TRP A 31 -0.45 22.44 -8.89
CA TRP A 31 -0.96 23.43 -7.97
C TRP A 31 -2.38 23.08 -7.52
N ALA A 32 -2.73 23.50 -6.32
CA ALA A 32 -4.06 23.25 -5.79
C ALA A 32 -4.54 24.38 -4.91
N LEU A 33 -5.85 24.64 -4.98
CA LEU A 33 -6.57 25.52 -4.06
C LEU A 33 -7.55 24.67 -3.25
N TYR A 34 -7.49 24.77 -1.93
CA TYR A 34 -8.40 24.02 -1.07
C TYR A 34 -8.88 24.85 0.12
N GLY A 35 -10.04 24.46 0.60
CA GLY A 35 -10.61 25.00 1.83
C GLY A 35 -11.43 23.93 2.52
N ASP A 36 -11.42 23.94 3.85
CA ASP A 36 -12.13 22.96 4.65
C ASP A 36 -12.60 23.60 5.95
N GLY A 37 -13.71 23.11 6.48
CA GLY A 37 -14.29 23.70 7.67
C GLY A 37 -15.33 22.82 8.34
N THR A 38 -15.66 23.22 9.56
CA THR A 38 -16.75 22.65 10.34
C THR A 38 -17.70 23.79 10.70
N TYR A 39 -18.99 23.57 10.52
CA TYR A 39 -20.04 24.54 10.85
C TYR A 39 -21.02 23.94 11.85
N ASP A 40 -21.17 24.56 13.01
CA ASP A 40 -22.11 24.15 14.04
C ASP A 40 -23.54 24.51 13.60
N LEU A 41 -24.34 23.46 13.31
CA LEU A 41 -25.77 23.63 12.98
C LEU A 41 -26.62 23.81 14.26
N SER A 42 -26.19 23.20 15.35
CA SER A 42 -26.72 23.31 16.70
C SER A 42 -25.64 22.99 17.73
N ASP A 43 -25.97 23.01 19.02
CA ASP A 43 -25.06 22.61 20.09
C ASP A 43 -24.58 21.16 19.97
N ASP A 44 -25.38 20.28 19.34
CA ASP A 44 -25.11 18.85 19.23
C ASP A 44 -24.83 18.40 17.79
N MET A 45 -24.97 19.27 16.78
CA MET A 45 -24.87 18.88 15.36
C MET A 45 -23.88 19.77 14.60
N ARG A 46 -22.95 19.14 13.89
CA ARG A 46 -21.92 19.79 13.08
C ARG A 46 -21.92 19.28 11.65
N LEU A 47 -21.80 20.19 10.72
CA LEU A 47 -21.54 19.91 9.30
C LEU A 47 -20.04 20.03 9.05
N ILE A 48 -19.46 19.00 8.42
CA ILE A 48 -18.09 19.01 7.92
C ILE A 48 -18.16 19.17 6.41
N PHE A 49 -17.31 20.02 5.85
CA PHE A 49 -17.20 20.18 4.41
C PHE A 49 -15.79 20.55 4.02
N GLY A 50 -15.40 20.16 2.83
CA GLY A 50 -14.12 20.52 2.23
C GLY A 50 -14.21 20.44 0.72
N LEU A 51 -13.43 21.25 0.05
CA LEU A 51 -13.31 21.25 -1.40
C LEU A 51 -11.87 21.53 -1.79
N ARG A 52 -11.41 20.81 -2.83
CA ARG A 52 -10.08 20.98 -3.40
C ARG A 52 -10.17 20.97 -4.91
N TYR A 53 -9.64 22.01 -5.51
CA TYR A 53 -9.34 22.05 -6.94
C TYR A 53 -7.85 21.77 -7.12
N THR A 54 -7.53 20.85 -8.01
CA THR A 54 -6.16 20.45 -8.35
C THR A 54 -5.97 20.58 -9.85
N ASP A 55 -4.79 21.03 -10.26
CA ASP A 55 -4.37 21.15 -11.65
C ASP A 55 -2.98 20.50 -11.73
N ASP A 56 -2.88 19.42 -12.49
CA ASP A 56 -1.70 18.58 -12.67
C ASP A 56 -1.22 18.66 -14.12
N GLU A 57 0.05 18.94 -14.29
CA GLU A 57 0.75 18.80 -15.57
C GLU A 57 1.88 17.79 -15.41
N VAL A 58 1.84 16.73 -16.19
CA VAL A 58 2.91 15.72 -16.22
C VAL A 58 3.51 15.68 -17.60
N SER A 59 4.82 15.83 -17.69
CA SER A 59 5.55 15.75 -18.95
C SER A 59 6.72 14.80 -18.87
N TYR A 60 7.11 14.24 -20.00
CA TYR A 60 8.31 13.42 -20.08
C TYR A 60 9.14 13.73 -21.32
N THR A 61 10.43 13.41 -21.21
CA THR A 61 11.32 13.27 -22.34
C THR A 61 12.06 11.94 -22.22
N HIS A 62 12.20 11.25 -23.34
CA HIS A 62 12.96 10.01 -23.43
C HIS A 62 13.81 10.03 -24.68
N ARG A 63 15.11 9.85 -24.51
CA ARG A 63 16.07 9.71 -25.60
C ARG A 63 16.97 8.52 -25.35
N ARG A 64 16.92 7.52 -26.23
CA ARG A 64 17.85 6.40 -26.19
C ARG A 64 18.73 6.44 -27.44
N VAL A 65 20.02 6.31 -27.23
CA VAL A 65 21.05 6.34 -28.28
C VAL A 65 21.83 5.03 -28.20
N ASN A 66 21.90 4.29 -29.32
CA ASN A 66 22.78 3.15 -29.43
C ASN A 66 24.24 3.65 -29.47
N ASN A 67 25.12 3.00 -28.72
CA ASN A 67 26.54 3.33 -28.74
C ASN A 67 27.14 2.71 -30.00
N ASP A 68 27.29 3.54 -31.04
CA ASP A 68 27.73 3.13 -32.39
C ASP A 68 29.19 2.68 -32.48
N GLU A 69 29.96 2.68 -31.40
CA GLU A 69 31.38 2.33 -31.44
C GLU A 69 31.64 0.93 -32.03
N TYR A 70 30.59 0.13 -32.15
CA TYR A 70 30.65 -1.24 -32.70
C TYR A 70 29.59 -1.55 -33.77
N GLY A 71 28.77 -0.59 -34.19
CA GLY A 71 27.83 -0.71 -35.33
C GLY A 71 26.81 -1.84 -35.24
N ARG A 72 26.44 -2.29 -34.04
CA ARG A 72 25.59 -3.47 -33.84
C ARG A 72 24.38 -3.18 -32.98
N THR A 73 23.27 -3.72 -33.41
CA THR A 73 22.01 -3.71 -32.67
C THR A 73 22.10 -4.56 -31.41
N GLY A 74 21.69 -4.02 -30.27
CA GLY A 74 21.71 -4.70 -28.98
C GLY A 74 20.81 -5.91 -28.94
N VAL A 75 21.35 -7.02 -28.46
CA VAL A 75 20.62 -8.25 -28.18
C VAL A 75 20.06 -8.17 -26.76
N GLY A 76 18.77 -8.46 -26.58
CA GLY A 76 18.13 -8.51 -25.25
C GLY A 76 17.46 -7.22 -24.79
N VAL A 77 17.49 -6.21 -25.64
CA VAL A 77 16.61 -5.04 -25.57
C VAL A 77 15.73 -5.15 -26.80
N ARG A 78 14.48 -4.71 -26.78
CA ARG A 78 13.63 -4.60 -27.98
C ARG A 78 14.46 -4.19 -29.16
N PRO A 79 14.20 -4.76 -30.37
CA PRO A 79 15.14 -4.59 -31.48
C PRO A 79 15.68 -3.20 -31.40
N ALA A 80 16.88 -3.16 -30.94
CA ALA A 80 17.57 -1.97 -30.51
C ALA A 80 17.90 -1.07 -31.69
N THR A 81 17.14 -1.31 -32.69
CA THR A 81 17.15 -0.56 -33.92
C THR A 81 16.67 0.86 -33.76
N LEU A 82 16.18 1.22 -32.56
CA LEU A 82 15.52 2.50 -32.46
C LEU A 82 16.23 3.39 -31.44
N ASP A 83 17.04 4.29 -31.98
CA ASP A 83 17.21 5.57 -31.34
C ASP A 83 15.80 6.10 -31.09
N THR A 84 15.44 6.27 -29.83
CA THR A 84 14.16 6.87 -29.48
C THR A 84 14.40 8.31 -29.09
N ASP A 85 13.62 9.21 -29.66
CA ASP A 85 13.55 10.61 -29.25
C ASP A 85 12.06 10.93 -29.13
N ALA A 86 11.56 10.91 -27.92
CA ALA A 86 10.13 11.04 -27.63
C ALA A 86 9.91 12.02 -26.47
N ALA A 87 8.82 12.76 -26.55
CA ALA A 87 8.35 13.62 -25.49
C ALA A 87 6.82 13.64 -25.51
N GLY A 88 6.23 13.86 -24.36
CA GLY A 88 4.77 14.00 -24.24
C GLY A 88 4.41 14.71 -22.95
N SER A 89 3.16 15.17 -22.89
CA SER A 89 2.58 15.77 -21.71
C SER A 89 1.11 15.41 -21.60
N VAL A 90 0.58 15.46 -20.39
CA VAL A 90 -0.83 15.35 -20.06
C VAL A 90 -1.15 16.41 -19.01
N ASP A 91 -2.28 17.11 -19.22
CA ASP A 91 -2.84 18.08 -18.28
C ASP A 91 -4.13 17.47 -17.74
N GLU A 92 -4.32 17.50 -16.43
CA GLU A 92 -5.51 16.96 -15.76
C GLU A 92 -5.96 17.91 -14.67
N THR A 93 -7.26 18.14 -14.57
CA THR A 93 -7.85 18.94 -13.50
C THR A 93 -8.88 18.13 -12.75
N ASN A 94 -8.85 18.21 -11.42
CA ASN A 94 -9.81 17.51 -10.59
C ASN A 94 -10.41 18.40 -9.53
N LEU A 95 -11.71 18.20 -9.28
CA LEU A 95 -12.44 18.81 -8.17
C LEU A 95 -12.89 17.72 -7.21
N SER A 96 -12.15 17.53 -6.13
CA SER A 96 -12.48 16.60 -5.07
C SER A 96 -12.99 17.30 -3.83
N GLY A 97 -13.78 16.61 -3.03
CA GLY A 97 -14.36 17.19 -1.84
C GLY A 97 -14.79 16.19 -0.80
N ARG A 98 -15.24 16.73 0.33
CA ARG A 98 -15.87 15.94 1.39
C ARG A 98 -17.06 16.68 1.98
N VAL A 99 -18.03 15.93 2.40
CA VAL A 99 -19.15 16.40 3.21
C VAL A 99 -19.47 15.37 4.27
N GLY A 100 -19.81 15.82 5.45
CA GLY A 100 -20.17 14.93 6.55
C GLY A 100 -21.02 15.64 7.60
N ILE A 101 -21.70 14.83 8.37
CA ILE A 101 -22.48 15.28 9.51
C ILE A 101 -22.02 14.53 10.75
N GLN A 102 -21.92 15.24 11.86
CA GLN A 102 -21.65 14.69 13.18
C GLN A 102 -22.80 15.08 14.10
N TYR A 103 -23.22 14.12 14.92
CA TYR A 103 -24.27 14.34 15.90
C TYR A 103 -23.90 13.77 17.26
N ASP A 104 -23.82 14.62 18.26
CA ASP A 104 -23.59 14.24 19.65
C ASP A 104 -24.90 13.74 20.25
N ILE A 105 -25.11 12.43 20.28
CA ILE A 105 -26.33 11.80 20.79
C ILE A 105 -26.45 11.85 22.32
N ALA A 106 -25.31 11.93 23.00
CA ALA A 106 -25.19 12.13 24.44
C ALA A 106 -23.77 12.58 24.79
N LYS A 107 -23.54 12.95 26.04
CA LYS A 107 -22.20 13.30 26.52
C LYS A 107 -21.21 12.16 26.25
N GLY A 108 -20.17 12.46 25.48
CA GLY A 108 -19.14 11.51 25.10
C GLY A 108 -19.59 10.46 24.09
N GLN A 109 -20.71 10.66 23.39
CA GLN A 109 -21.23 9.76 22.37
C GLN A 109 -21.58 10.51 21.10
N MET A 110 -20.94 10.17 20.00
CA MET A 110 -21.11 10.80 18.71
C MET A 110 -21.33 9.77 17.63
N ILE A 111 -22.29 10.03 16.74
CA ILE A 111 -22.41 9.36 15.45
C ILE A 111 -22.02 10.31 14.34
N TYR A 112 -21.53 9.78 13.25
CA TYR A 112 -21.21 10.57 12.08
C TYR A 112 -21.44 9.78 10.80
N GLY A 113 -21.61 10.50 9.71
CA GLY A 113 -21.58 9.97 8.36
C GLY A 113 -20.80 10.93 7.48
N THR A 114 -19.95 10.38 6.62
CA THR A 114 -19.13 11.15 5.68
C THR A 114 -19.18 10.56 4.29
N TYR A 115 -19.11 11.43 3.31
CA TYR A 115 -18.80 11.14 1.92
C TYR A 115 -17.57 11.95 1.55
N SER A 116 -16.60 11.32 0.88
CA SER A 116 -15.40 11.98 0.41
C SER A 116 -14.94 11.42 -0.93
N GLN A 117 -14.35 12.30 -1.74
CA GLN A 117 -13.73 11.96 -3.01
C GLN A 117 -12.22 12.04 -2.90
N GLY A 118 -11.55 10.98 -3.39
CA GLY A 118 -10.11 10.92 -3.55
C GLY A 118 -9.70 11.11 -5.00
N TYR A 119 -8.45 11.51 -5.19
CA TYR A 119 -7.87 11.73 -6.51
C TYR A 119 -6.38 11.43 -6.50
N LYS A 120 -5.91 10.73 -7.54
CA LYS A 120 -4.51 10.49 -7.83
C LYS A 120 -4.27 10.83 -9.30
N GLY A 121 -3.36 11.75 -9.57
CA GLY A 121 -3.09 12.30 -10.88
C GLY A 121 -2.61 11.30 -11.93
N PRO A 122 -2.57 11.73 -13.20
CA PRO A 122 -2.10 10.93 -14.31
C PRO A 122 -0.58 10.72 -14.27
N GLY A 123 -0.08 9.83 -15.12
CA GLY A 123 1.36 9.55 -15.21
C GLY A 123 1.79 9.02 -16.56
N PHE A 124 3.08 8.69 -16.66
CA PHE A 124 3.67 8.01 -17.81
C PHE A 124 4.60 6.89 -17.36
N ASN A 125 4.67 5.84 -18.16
CA ASN A 125 5.66 4.77 -18.01
C ASN A 125 6.95 5.16 -18.72
N VAL A 126 7.90 5.78 -18.00
CA VAL A 126 9.19 6.22 -18.59
C VAL A 126 10.32 5.37 -18.03
N TYR A 127 10.81 4.44 -18.84
CA TYR A 127 11.88 3.51 -18.44
C TYR A 127 12.84 3.22 -19.60
N TYR A 128 13.90 2.46 -19.37
CA TYR A 128 14.98 2.22 -20.33
C TYR A 128 14.50 1.67 -21.67
N ASN A 129 13.55 0.71 -21.66
CA ASN A 129 12.99 0.07 -22.86
C ASN A 129 11.75 0.76 -23.40
N PHE A 130 11.61 2.05 -23.18
CA PHE A 130 10.48 2.86 -23.61
C PHE A 130 10.16 2.70 -25.10
N ASN A 131 8.88 2.43 -25.38
CA ASN A 131 8.32 2.39 -26.72
C ASN A 131 7.31 3.54 -26.88
N PRO A 132 7.59 4.54 -27.73
CA PRO A 132 6.68 5.68 -27.90
C PRO A 132 5.26 5.34 -28.28
N GLU A 133 5.05 4.23 -29.00
CA GLU A 133 3.71 3.81 -29.45
C GLU A 133 2.83 3.30 -28.31
N ASN A 134 3.44 2.61 -27.33
CA ASN A 134 2.75 1.99 -26.21
C ASN A 134 2.89 2.85 -24.93
N ASP A 135 4.14 3.19 -24.58
CA ASP A 135 4.45 3.85 -23.30
C ASP A 135 4.28 5.38 -23.35
N GLY A 136 4.15 5.93 -24.56
CA GLY A 136 3.90 7.35 -24.79
C GLY A 136 2.48 7.79 -24.47
N ARG A 137 1.58 6.86 -24.19
CA ARG A 137 0.22 7.17 -23.74
C ARG A 137 0.20 7.47 -22.26
N PRO A 138 -0.56 8.48 -21.82
CA PRO A 138 -0.69 8.75 -20.39
C PRO A 138 -1.48 7.63 -19.69
N ILE A 139 -1.11 7.36 -18.46
CA ILE A 139 -1.92 6.62 -17.51
C ILE A 139 -2.93 7.61 -16.96
N GLY A 140 -4.22 7.30 -17.06
CA GLY A 140 -5.30 8.18 -16.59
C GLY A 140 -5.28 8.36 -15.08
N ALA A 141 -5.95 9.38 -14.61
CA ALA A 141 -6.16 9.59 -13.18
C ALA A 141 -6.93 8.43 -12.54
N GLU A 142 -6.74 8.25 -11.25
CA GLU A 142 -7.51 7.36 -10.38
C GLU A 142 -8.38 8.23 -9.47
N GLU A 143 -9.66 7.92 -9.41
CA GLU A 143 -10.62 8.63 -8.57
C GLU A 143 -11.29 7.66 -7.60
N SER A 144 -11.70 8.15 -6.44
CA SER A 144 -12.42 7.31 -5.47
C SER A 144 -13.57 8.05 -4.82
N ASP A 145 -14.64 7.30 -4.56
CA ASP A 145 -15.81 7.72 -3.78
C ASP A 145 -15.87 6.88 -2.51
N ALA A 146 -15.71 7.52 -1.35
CA ALA A 146 -15.68 6.87 -0.06
C ALA A 146 -16.86 7.30 0.81
N TYR A 147 -17.55 6.32 1.37
CA TYR A 147 -18.67 6.46 2.30
C TYR A 147 -18.29 5.85 3.63
N GLU A 148 -18.54 6.53 4.71
CA GLU A 148 -18.27 6.05 6.05
C GLU A 148 -19.36 6.48 7.02
N ILE A 149 -19.78 5.55 7.87
CA ILE A 149 -20.68 5.80 9.01
C ILE A 149 -19.97 5.27 10.26
N GLY A 150 -19.89 6.08 11.31
CA GLY A 150 -19.21 5.66 12.52
C GLY A 150 -19.89 6.13 13.81
N TYR A 151 -19.45 5.47 14.88
CA TYR A 151 -19.81 5.77 16.25
C TYR A 151 -18.57 5.94 17.09
N LYS A 152 -18.52 7.01 17.88
CA LYS A 152 -17.43 7.27 18.83
C LYS A 152 -17.99 7.40 20.24
N TYR A 153 -17.36 6.69 21.15
CA TYR A 153 -17.64 6.77 22.58
C TYR A 153 -16.39 7.17 23.35
N ALA A 154 -16.52 8.16 24.20
CA ALA A 154 -15.45 8.61 25.08
C ALA A 154 -15.97 8.79 26.49
N SER A 155 -15.43 8.03 27.42
CA SER A 155 -15.62 8.19 28.85
C SER A 155 -14.26 8.34 29.55
N ARG A 156 -14.26 8.38 30.88
CA ARG A 156 -13.04 8.37 31.65
C ARG A 156 -12.19 7.11 31.41
N ASP A 157 -12.86 5.96 31.30
CA ASP A 157 -12.21 4.67 31.33
C ASP A 157 -12.24 3.95 29.96
N LEU A 158 -13.07 4.39 29.02
CA LEU A 158 -13.23 3.76 27.69
C LEU A 158 -13.27 4.79 26.58
N LEU A 159 -12.38 4.63 25.62
CA LEU A 159 -12.48 5.18 24.26
C LEU A 159 -12.84 4.03 23.32
N LEU A 160 -13.85 4.21 22.50
CA LEU A 160 -14.29 3.22 21.51
C LEU A 160 -14.67 3.94 20.22
N ASN A 161 -14.14 3.47 19.10
CA ASN A 161 -14.56 3.88 17.77
C ASN A 161 -15.00 2.66 16.98
N VAL A 162 -16.07 2.80 16.24
CA VAL A 162 -16.56 1.79 15.30
C VAL A 162 -16.90 2.51 14.00
N ALA A 163 -16.43 2.01 12.88
CA ALA A 163 -16.75 2.52 11.56
C ALA A 163 -17.16 1.40 10.61
N VAL A 164 -18.07 1.70 9.71
CA VAL A 164 -18.45 0.89 8.54
C VAL A 164 -18.18 1.76 7.32
N PHE A 165 -17.47 1.24 6.35
CA PHE A 165 -17.06 1.99 5.18
C PHE A 165 -17.23 1.21 3.87
N SER A 166 -17.34 1.96 2.78
CA SER A 166 -17.23 1.48 1.40
C SER A 166 -16.52 2.52 0.58
N THR A 167 -15.54 2.11 -0.20
CA THR A 167 -14.77 2.96 -1.12
C THR A 167 -14.75 2.30 -2.49
N ASP A 168 -15.28 2.99 -3.47
CA ASP A 168 -15.23 2.61 -4.88
C ASP A 168 -14.09 3.40 -5.54
N ILE A 169 -13.20 2.70 -6.23
CA ILE A 169 -12.01 3.28 -6.89
C ILE A 169 -12.14 3.02 -8.38
N GLU A 170 -12.24 4.09 -9.17
CA GLU A 170 -12.27 4.05 -10.63
C GLU A 170 -10.89 4.34 -11.22
N GLY A 171 -10.56 3.63 -12.30
CA GLY A 171 -9.27 3.80 -12.96
C GLY A 171 -8.08 3.39 -12.12
N PHE A 172 -8.24 2.40 -11.23
CA PHE A 172 -7.22 1.93 -10.29
C PHE A 172 -5.86 1.74 -10.97
N GLN A 173 -4.86 2.47 -10.53
CA GLN A 173 -3.51 2.43 -11.09
C GLN A 173 -2.71 1.31 -10.44
N ALA A 174 -2.52 0.21 -11.17
CA ALA A 174 -1.76 -0.95 -10.70
C ALA A 174 -0.62 -1.32 -11.64
N ASN A 175 0.40 -1.96 -11.06
CA ASN A 175 1.50 -2.52 -11.82
C ASN A 175 1.07 -3.83 -12.48
N ASN A 176 1.15 -3.90 -13.80
CA ASN A 176 0.95 -5.09 -14.59
C ASN A 176 2.28 -5.61 -15.13
N PHE A 177 2.46 -6.93 -15.08
CA PHE A 177 3.60 -7.61 -15.68
C PHE A 177 3.32 -7.94 -17.14
N ASP A 178 4.06 -7.31 -18.03
CA ASP A 178 3.88 -7.44 -19.48
C ASP A 178 5.10 -8.07 -20.13
N CYS A 179 4.90 -9.17 -20.85
CA CYS A 179 5.92 -9.91 -21.58
C CYS A 179 5.70 -9.88 -23.11
N SER A 180 4.81 -9.05 -23.62
CA SER A 180 4.36 -9.05 -25.03
C SER A 180 5.47 -8.75 -26.02
N ASP A 181 6.49 -7.98 -25.63
CA ASP A 181 7.57 -7.55 -26.51
C ASP A 181 8.87 -8.36 -26.38
N GLY A 182 8.77 -9.59 -25.87
CA GLY A 182 9.92 -10.49 -25.69
C GLY A 182 10.86 -10.15 -24.53
N ALA A 183 10.56 -9.09 -23.78
CA ALA A 183 11.15 -8.75 -22.51
C ALA A 183 10.03 -8.50 -21.51
N CYS A 184 10.07 -9.19 -20.37
CA CYS A 184 9.09 -8.95 -19.32
C CYS A 184 9.42 -7.65 -18.58
N ILE A 185 8.45 -6.75 -18.51
CA ILE A 185 8.55 -5.47 -17.82
C ILE A 185 7.32 -5.23 -16.96
N THR A 186 7.48 -4.46 -15.90
CA THR A 186 6.35 -4.00 -15.11
C THR A 186 5.89 -2.64 -15.61
N ARG A 187 4.63 -2.52 -15.96
CA ARG A 187 3.99 -1.28 -16.39
C ARG A 187 2.91 -0.86 -15.41
N LEU A 188 2.85 0.42 -15.10
CA LEU A 188 1.70 1.00 -14.43
C LEU A 188 0.58 1.19 -15.47
N THR A 189 -0.62 0.74 -15.16
CA THR A 189 -1.80 0.86 -16.03
C THR A 189 -3.04 1.19 -15.19
N ASN A 190 -4.09 1.72 -15.83
CA ASN A 190 -5.40 1.76 -15.21
C ASN A 190 -6.02 0.36 -15.29
N ALA A 191 -5.82 -0.43 -14.24
CA ALA A 191 -6.13 -1.86 -14.21
C ALA A 191 -7.65 -2.16 -14.11
N GLY A 192 -8.47 -1.14 -13.88
CA GLY A 192 -9.92 -1.28 -13.75
C GLY A 192 -10.49 -0.60 -12.53
N ASN A 193 -11.56 -1.16 -11.98
CA ASN A 193 -12.26 -0.63 -10.82
C ASN A 193 -12.13 -1.60 -9.64
N VAL A 194 -12.04 -1.05 -8.45
CA VAL A 194 -11.86 -1.80 -7.19
C VAL A 194 -12.82 -1.25 -6.14
N THR A 195 -13.53 -2.14 -5.45
CA THR A 195 -14.29 -1.81 -4.26
C THR A 195 -13.61 -2.34 -3.01
N THR A 196 -13.49 -1.47 -2.00
CA THR A 196 -13.02 -1.85 -0.66
C THR A 196 -14.10 -1.49 0.35
N GLN A 197 -14.56 -2.48 1.12
CA GLN A 197 -15.61 -2.27 2.13
C GLN A 197 -15.31 -3.04 3.40
N GLY A 198 -15.79 -2.54 4.53
CA GLY A 198 -15.47 -3.21 5.78
C GLY A 198 -16.04 -2.58 7.02
N VAL A 199 -15.57 -3.15 8.13
CA VAL A 199 -15.89 -2.69 9.49
C VAL A 199 -14.58 -2.59 10.27
N GLU A 200 -14.39 -1.46 10.94
CA GLU A 200 -13.26 -1.22 11.82
C GLU A 200 -13.75 -0.91 13.23
N LEU A 201 -13.03 -1.43 14.20
CA LEU A 201 -13.23 -1.14 15.60
C LEU A 201 -11.87 -0.91 16.26
N ASP A 202 -11.73 0.16 17.03
CA ASP A 202 -10.61 0.38 17.92
C ASP A 202 -11.09 0.83 19.31
N PHE A 203 -10.34 0.44 20.33
CA PHE A 203 -10.63 0.82 21.70
C PHE A 203 -9.39 0.98 22.55
N MET A 204 -9.51 1.83 23.58
CA MET A 204 -8.62 1.90 24.73
C MET A 204 -9.48 1.84 25.97
N TYR A 205 -9.19 0.87 26.83
CA TYR A 205 -9.95 0.62 28.06
C TYR A 205 -9.04 0.56 29.27
N ASN A 206 -9.20 1.51 30.18
CA ASN A 206 -8.59 1.50 31.51
C ASN A 206 -9.42 0.59 32.41
N ALA A 207 -9.12 -0.73 32.38
CA ALA A 207 -9.87 -1.73 33.12
C ALA A 207 -9.75 -1.56 34.64
N THR A 208 -8.61 -1.03 35.09
CA THR A 208 -8.34 -0.57 36.45
C THR A 208 -7.40 0.63 36.39
N ASP A 209 -7.11 1.25 37.52
CA ASP A 209 -6.11 2.35 37.59
C ASP A 209 -4.71 1.90 37.08
N ASN A 210 -4.46 0.59 37.08
CA ASN A 210 -3.15 0.01 36.76
C ASN A 210 -3.16 -0.84 35.50
N LEU A 211 -4.32 -1.16 34.89
CA LEU A 211 -4.44 -2.01 33.72
C LEU A 211 -5.13 -1.27 32.57
N THR A 212 -4.38 -1.08 31.48
CA THR A 212 -4.89 -0.52 30.23
C THR A 212 -4.88 -1.60 29.14
N LEU A 213 -6.01 -1.75 28.46
CA LEU A 213 -6.17 -2.60 27.29
C LEU A 213 -6.34 -1.72 26.06
N ILE A 214 -5.63 -2.02 24.98
CA ILE A 214 -5.72 -1.32 23.70
C ILE A 214 -5.90 -2.39 22.63
N GLY A 215 -6.90 -2.24 21.78
CA GLY A 215 -7.16 -3.21 20.73
C GLY A 215 -7.80 -2.60 19.50
N GLY A 216 -7.70 -3.34 18.40
CA GLY A 216 -8.36 -3.01 17.16
C GLY A 216 -8.66 -4.26 16.35
N VAL A 217 -9.73 -4.20 15.58
CA VAL A 217 -10.15 -5.22 14.63
C VAL A 217 -10.54 -4.52 13.34
N ALA A 218 -10.03 -5.00 12.23
CA ALA A 218 -10.44 -4.61 10.88
C ALA A 218 -10.89 -5.85 10.12
N TYR A 219 -12.12 -5.83 9.65
CA TYR A 219 -12.62 -6.77 8.65
C TYR A 219 -12.81 -5.98 7.36
N THR A 220 -12.05 -6.32 6.33
CA THR A 220 -12.00 -5.57 5.07
C THR A 220 -12.09 -6.55 3.91
N LYS A 221 -13.02 -6.31 2.99
CA LYS A 221 -13.07 -7.00 1.72
C LYS A 221 -12.69 -6.01 0.62
N ALA A 222 -11.64 -6.32 -0.14
CA ALA A 222 -11.21 -5.56 -1.30
C ALA A 222 -11.27 -6.45 -2.55
N GLU A 223 -12.09 -6.07 -3.52
CA GLU A 223 -12.41 -6.87 -4.71
C GLU A 223 -12.20 -6.04 -5.97
N ILE A 224 -11.72 -6.68 -7.02
CA ILE A 224 -11.62 -6.11 -8.36
C ILE A 224 -12.99 -6.25 -9.02
N ASP A 225 -13.72 -5.14 -9.20
CA ASP A 225 -15.05 -5.16 -9.82
C ASP A 225 -14.97 -5.30 -11.33
N GLU A 226 -14.01 -4.60 -11.93
CA GLU A 226 -13.75 -4.60 -13.36
C GLU A 226 -12.25 -4.63 -13.62
N PHE A 227 -11.79 -5.54 -14.45
CA PHE A 227 -10.39 -5.64 -14.82
C PHE A 227 -10.17 -5.25 -16.30
N ASN A 228 -9.36 -4.21 -16.50
CA ASN A 228 -8.98 -3.74 -17.82
C ASN A 228 -7.68 -4.40 -18.29
N CYS A 229 -7.76 -5.18 -19.33
CA CYS A 229 -6.57 -5.70 -19.99
C CYS A 229 -5.78 -4.56 -20.65
N PRO A 230 -4.44 -4.54 -20.51
CA PRO A 230 -3.61 -3.58 -21.24
C PRO A 230 -3.88 -3.65 -22.74
N ALA A 231 -4.04 -2.50 -23.39
CA ALA A 231 -4.41 -2.42 -24.81
C ALA A 231 -3.38 -3.06 -25.77
N GLU A 232 -2.16 -3.26 -25.28
CA GLU A 232 -1.02 -3.82 -26.00
C GLU A 232 -0.94 -5.35 -25.91
N VAL A 233 -1.77 -5.96 -25.07
CA VAL A 233 -1.82 -7.42 -24.90
C VAL A 233 -2.94 -7.97 -25.75
N ASP A 234 -2.65 -9.02 -26.54
CA ASP A 234 -3.70 -9.71 -27.30
C ASP A 234 -4.81 -10.13 -26.33
N ALA A 235 -6.06 -9.85 -26.70
CA ALA A 235 -7.23 -10.16 -25.88
C ALA A 235 -7.29 -11.63 -25.44
N ASP A 236 -6.77 -12.55 -26.25
CA ASP A 236 -6.67 -13.98 -25.93
C ASP A 236 -5.56 -14.30 -24.90
N ALA A 237 -4.63 -13.36 -24.67
CA ALA A 237 -3.51 -13.51 -23.72
C ALA A 237 -3.78 -12.82 -22.38
N CYS A 238 -4.82 -12.01 -22.29
CA CYS A 238 -5.24 -11.36 -21.07
C CYS A 238 -6.43 -12.07 -20.44
N THR A 239 -6.31 -12.43 -19.18
CA THR A 239 -7.39 -13.06 -18.41
C THR A 239 -8.10 -12.01 -17.59
N ASP A 240 -9.43 -11.97 -17.67
CA ASP A 240 -10.28 -11.17 -16.80
C ASP A 240 -10.06 -11.58 -15.33
N ARG A 241 -9.86 -10.61 -14.46
CA ARG A 241 -9.63 -10.78 -13.03
C ARG A 241 -10.74 -10.16 -12.18
N SER A 242 -11.86 -9.81 -12.81
CA SER A 242 -13.03 -9.31 -12.10
C SER A 242 -13.57 -10.35 -11.13
N GLY A 243 -13.97 -9.92 -9.94
CA GLY A 243 -14.44 -10.78 -8.84
C GLY A 243 -13.32 -11.43 -8.02
N LEU A 244 -12.06 -11.07 -8.23
CA LEU A 244 -10.94 -11.55 -7.43
C LEU A 244 -10.54 -10.54 -6.37
N ASP A 245 -9.99 -11.05 -5.26
CA ASP A 245 -9.47 -10.23 -4.18
C ASP A 245 -8.23 -9.45 -4.62
N VAL A 246 -8.10 -8.23 -4.12
CA VAL A 246 -6.91 -7.40 -4.33
C VAL A 246 -5.73 -7.98 -3.54
N PRO A 247 -4.53 -8.14 -4.14
CA PRO A 247 -3.36 -8.60 -3.42
C PRO A 247 -3.01 -7.74 -2.20
N PHE A 248 -2.42 -8.37 -1.19
CA PHE A 248 -2.04 -7.74 0.08
C PHE A 248 -3.21 -7.18 0.89
N SER A 249 -4.41 -7.73 0.69
CA SER A 249 -5.63 -7.34 1.36
C SER A 249 -6.20 -8.52 2.17
N PRO A 250 -5.67 -8.80 3.37
CA PRO A 250 -6.23 -9.87 4.20
C PRO A 250 -7.60 -9.45 4.75
N ASP A 251 -8.56 -10.39 4.77
CA ASP A 251 -9.92 -10.11 5.20
C ASP A 251 -10.02 -9.71 6.67
N LEU A 252 -9.17 -10.27 7.51
CA LEU A 252 -9.21 -10.02 8.96
C LEU A 252 -7.85 -9.68 9.52
N LYS A 253 -7.78 -8.55 10.23
CA LYS A 253 -6.66 -8.18 11.09
C LYS A 253 -7.17 -7.79 12.45
N TYR A 254 -6.50 -8.24 13.51
CA TYR A 254 -6.78 -7.72 14.84
C TYR A 254 -5.54 -7.67 15.71
N SER A 255 -5.57 -6.75 16.66
CA SER A 255 -4.53 -6.62 17.67
C SER A 255 -5.13 -6.38 19.05
N LEU A 256 -4.47 -6.91 20.07
CA LEU A 256 -4.78 -6.66 21.46
C LEU A 256 -3.48 -6.45 22.22
N SER A 257 -3.39 -5.36 22.95
CA SER A 257 -2.28 -5.06 23.83
C SER A 257 -2.78 -4.82 25.25
N ALA A 258 -2.02 -5.27 26.22
CA ALA A 258 -2.27 -5.04 27.63
C ALA A 258 -1.03 -4.41 28.28
N GLU A 259 -1.23 -3.34 29.01
CA GLU A 259 -0.22 -2.72 29.84
C GLU A 259 -0.69 -2.77 31.30
N TYR A 260 0.13 -3.34 32.18
CA TYR A 260 -0.12 -3.38 33.62
C TYR A 260 1.04 -2.75 34.37
N ILE A 261 0.72 -1.79 35.24
CA ILE A 261 1.70 -1.08 36.09
C ILE A 261 1.50 -1.57 37.51
N MET A 262 2.53 -2.17 38.08
CA MET A 262 2.56 -2.55 39.48
C MET A 262 3.37 -1.51 40.27
N GLU A 263 2.66 -0.65 40.95
CA GLU A 263 3.28 0.32 41.86
C GLU A 263 3.90 -0.41 43.04
N THR A 264 5.10 0.01 43.48
CA THR A 264 5.78 -0.56 44.62
C THR A 264 6.13 0.50 45.64
N GLU A 265 6.20 0.10 46.91
CA GLU A 265 6.65 0.98 48.01
C GLU A 265 8.18 1.18 48.04
N TYR A 266 8.92 0.55 47.08
CA TYR A 266 10.39 0.53 47.10
C TYR A 266 11.03 1.62 46.21
N GLY A 267 10.23 2.57 45.69
CA GLY A 267 10.73 3.68 44.87
C GLY A 267 10.99 3.28 43.39
N PHE A 268 10.37 2.23 42.93
CA PHE A 268 10.32 1.82 41.55
C PHE A 268 8.96 1.18 41.23
N ASP A 269 8.54 1.25 39.97
CA ASP A 269 7.36 0.57 39.45
C ASP A 269 7.74 -0.51 38.47
N ILE A 270 6.92 -1.54 38.38
CA ILE A 270 7.12 -2.63 37.41
C ILE A 270 6.06 -2.55 36.33
N TYR A 271 6.50 -2.54 35.06
CA TYR A 271 5.68 -2.48 33.89
C TYR A 271 5.65 -3.84 33.19
N TYR A 272 4.47 -4.33 32.91
CA TYR A 272 4.24 -5.52 32.10
C TYR A 272 3.50 -5.10 30.86
N ASN A 273 4.02 -5.48 29.68
CA ASN A 273 3.35 -5.28 28.41
C ASN A 273 3.27 -6.61 27.69
N ALA A 274 2.12 -6.88 27.10
CA ALA A 274 1.92 -8.00 26.19
C ALA A 274 1.11 -7.52 24.98
N SER A 275 1.44 -8.02 23.79
CA SER A 275 0.66 -7.76 22.59
C SER A 275 0.46 -9.04 21.80
N TYR A 276 -0.71 -9.15 21.21
CA TYR A 276 -1.14 -10.21 20.32
C TYR A 276 -1.61 -9.55 19.01
N ILE A 277 -1.08 -10.01 17.88
CA ILE A 277 -1.42 -9.49 16.55
C ILE A 277 -1.71 -10.69 15.66
N TYR A 278 -2.83 -10.64 14.96
CA TYR A 278 -3.22 -11.62 13.96
C TYR A 278 -3.41 -10.94 12.61
N THR A 279 -2.95 -11.58 11.56
CA THR A 279 -3.18 -11.20 10.16
C THR A 279 -3.62 -12.45 9.41
N ASP A 280 -4.75 -12.37 8.75
CA ASP A 280 -5.32 -13.44 7.94
C ASP A 280 -4.49 -13.74 6.71
N GLU A 281 -4.74 -14.86 6.06
CA GLU A 281 -4.11 -15.20 4.80
C GLU A 281 -4.42 -14.18 3.71
N GLN A 282 -3.52 -14.03 2.77
CA GLN A 282 -3.68 -13.09 1.65
C GLN A 282 -2.83 -13.52 0.47
N TYR A 283 -3.23 -13.14 -0.73
CA TYR A 283 -2.37 -13.31 -1.89
C TYR A 283 -1.40 -12.15 -2.04
N SER A 284 -0.17 -12.42 -2.48
CA SER A 284 0.85 -11.39 -2.73
C SER A 284 0.98 -11.01 -4.19
N ASP A 285 0.19 -11.61 -5.07
CA ASP A 285 0.21 -11.35 -6.50
C ASP A 285 -1.16 -11.64 -7.12
N LEU A 286 -1.47 -10.99 -8.23
CA LEU A 286 -2.64 -11.32 -9.03
C LEU A 286 -2.42 -12.64 -9.78
N PRO A 287 -3.51 -13.37 -10.14
CA PRO A 287 -3.40 -14.54 -10.98
C PRO A 287 -2.69 -14.21 -12.30
N GLY A 288 -1.85 -15.13 -12.75
CA GLY A 288 -1.28 -15.09 -14.10
C GLY A 288 -2.35 -15.35 -15.18
N ASN A 289 -1.89 -15.72 -16.37
CA ASN A 289 -2.74 -15.96 -17.54
C ASN A 289 -3.76 -17.13 -17.40
N THR A 290 -3.72 -17.87 -16.31
CA THR A 290 -4.66 -18.96 -16.03
C THR A 290 -5.96 -18.50 -15.39
N GLY A 291 -6.03 -17.26 -14.88
CA GLY A 291 -7.18 -16.72 -14.15
C GLY A 291 -7.34 -17.29 -12.73
N GLU A 292 -6.46 -18.19 -12.30
CA GLU A 292 -6.46 -18.76 -10.96
C GLU A 292 -5.26 -18.24 -10.17
N PHE A 293 -5.45 -17.99 -8.87
CA PHE A 293 -4.35 -17.63 -7.98
C PHE A 293 -3.31 -18.75 -7.91
N ASN A 294 -2.06 -18.36 -8.00
CA ASN A 294 -0.97 -19.31 -7.76
C ASN A 294 -0.95 -19.63 -6.25
N ALA A 295 -1.13 -20.92 -5.92
CA ALA A 295 -1.07 -21.36 -4.53
C ALA A 295 0.24 -20.99 -3.82
N ALA A 296 1.32 -20.78 -4.56
CA ALA A 296 2.58 -20.32 -4.00
C ALA A 296 2.58 -18.82 -3.66
N SER A 297 1.69 -18.02 -4.25
CA SER A 297 1.53 -16.59 -3.90
C SER A 297 0.67 -16.37 -2.66
N LEU A 298 0.05 -17.42 -2.13
CA LEU A 298 -0.67 -17.35 -0.86
C LEU A 298 0.31 -17.17 0.30
N LEU A 299 0.19 -16.08 1.00
CA LEU A 299 0.83 -15.82 2.27
C LEU A 299 -0.10 -16.34 3.37
N PRO A 300 0.29 -17.37 4.13
CA PRO A 300 -0.55 -17.91 5.20
C PRO A 300 -0.84 -16.86 6.27
N ASP A 301 -1.93 -17.06 7.01
CA ASP A 301 -2.18 -16.32 8.24
C ASP A 301 -1.04 -16.47 9.24
N TYR A 302 -0.85 -15.47 10.07
CA TYR A 302 0.16 -15.52 11.11
C TYR A 302 -0.24 -14.77 12.37
N THR A 303 0.37 -15.18 13.48
CA THR A 303 0.15 -14.63 14.79
C THR A 303 1.47 -14.18 15.43
N MET A 304 1.53 -12.92 15.87
CA MET A 304 2.68 -12.38 16.58
C MET A 304 2.33 -12.10 18.03
N VAL A 305 3.10 -12.69 18.94
CA VAL A 305 3.00 -12.42 20.37
C VAL A 305 4.30 -11.76 20.85
N ASN A 306 4.17 -10.58 21.45
CA ASN A 306 5.31 -9.90 22.08
C ASN A 306 5.02 -9.65 23.54
N ALA A 307 6.07 -9.62 24.35
CA ALA A 307 5.95 -9.26 25.76
C ALA A 307 7.18 -8.48 26.25
N SER A 308 6.97 -7.68 27.25
CA SER A 308 8.08 -7.05 27.96
C SER A 308 7.75 -6.89 29.44
N VAL A 309 8.80 -6.92 30.27
CA VAL A 309 8.74 -6.54 31.68
C VAL A 309 9.85 -5.54 31.94
N GLY A 310 9.54 -4.46 32.63
CA GLY A 310 10.49 -3.39 32.91
C GLY A 310 10.32 -2.83 34.30
N MET A 311 11.37 -2.18 34.76
CA MET A 311 11.37 -1.42 36.02
C MET A 311 11.63 0.04 35.72
N SER A 312 10.86 0.92 36.33
CA SER A 312 10.97 2.37 36.22
C SER A 312 11.37 2.96 37.56
N PHE A 313 12.25 3.94 37.55
CA PHE A 313 12.81 4.58 38.73
C PHE A 313 12.71 6.09 38.58
N LYS A 314 12.63 6.79 39.71
CA LYS A 314 12.63 8.26 39.81
C LYS A 314 11.54 8.88 38.93
N ASP A 315 10.31 8.50 39.15
CA ASP A 315 9.15 9.03 38.40
C ASP A 315 9.34 8.92 36.87
N ASP A 316 9.72 7.72 36.39
CA ASP A 316 9.98 7.38 34.98
C ASP A 316 11.24 8.02 34.35
N ALA A 317 12.09 8.71 35.12
CA ALA A 317 13.33 9.25 34.57
C ALA A 317 14.26 8.15 34.00
N PHE A 318 14.21 6.93 34.53
CA PHE A 318 14.99 5.79 34.09
C PHE A 318 14.12 4.55 34.01
N ARG A 319 14.18 3.84 32.88
CA ARG A 319 13.48 2.56 32.66
C ARG A 319 14.44 1.52 32.08
N VAL A 320 14.44 0.33 32.66
CA VAL A 320 15.14 -0.86 32.14
C VAL A 320 14.09 -1.91 31.85
N SER A 321 14.10 -2.50 30.67
CA SER A 321 13.10 -3.49 30.26
C SER A 321 13.77 -4.70 29.60
N LEU A 322 13.30 -5.87 29.93
CA LEU A 322 13.50 -7.10 29.17
C LEU A 322 12.38 -7.18 28.13
N ILE A 323 12.74 -7.38 26.91
CA ILE A 323 11.80 -7.50 25.79
C ILE A 323 11.93 -8.87 25.14
N ALA A 324 10.80 -9.42 24.75
CA ALA A 324 10.69 -10.65 23.98
C ALA A 324 9.78 -10.37 22.78
N LYS A 325 10.28 -10.58 21.60
CA LYS A 325 9.54 -10.42 20.34
C LYS A 325 9.35 -11.78 19.70
N ASN A 326 8.21 -11.92 19.04
CA ASN A 326 7.80 -13.16 18.41
C ASN A 326 7.95 -14.39 19.34
N LEU A 327 7.28 -14.37 20.48
CA LEU A 327 7.36 -15.44 21.47
C LEU A 327 6.97 -16.81 20.93
N LEU A 328 6.07 -16.85 19.94
CA LEU A 328 5.61 -18.08 19.32
C LEU A 328 6.62 -18.64 18.29
N ASP A 329 7.67 -17.89 17.96
CA ASP A 329 8.66 -18.23 16.93
C ASP A 329 8.00 -18.46 15.55
N GLU A 330 7.02 -17.62 15.26
CA GLU A 330 6.23 -17.69 14.02
C GLU A 330 7.10 -17.24 12.84
N SER A 331 7.15 -18.05 11.79
CA SER A 331 7.87 -17.71 10.57
C SER A 331 6.87 -17.28 9.50
N TYR A 332 6.94 -16.02 9.10
CA TYR A 332 6.03 -15.48 8.10
C TYR A 332 6.78 -14.77 6.97
N ALA A 333 6.18 -14.73 5.80
CA ALA A 333 6.68 -14.02 4.64
C ALA A 333 5.79 -12.80 4.34
N THR A 334 6.37 -11.74 3.79
CA THR A 334 5.62 -10.53 3.44
C THR A 334 5.35 -10.41 1.94
N THR A 335 6.02 -11.20 1.12
CA THR A 335 5.78 -11.24 -0.32
C THR A 335 6.26 -12.56 -0.91
N TYR A 336 5.81 -12.86 -2.10
CA TYR A 336 6.19 -14.00 -2.90
C TYR A 336 6.73 -13.53 -4.26
N SER A 337 7.72 -14.22 -4.80
CA SER A 337 8.20 -14.02 -6.17
C SER A 337 7.84 -15.22 -7.02
N GLY A 338 7.41 -15.00 -8.27
CA GLY A 338 6.84 -15.97 -9.18
C GLY A 338 7.63 -17.25 -9.46
N ASP A 339 8.87 -17.36 -8.98
CA ASP A 339 9.73 -18.53 -9.13
C ASP A 339 9.76 -19.46 -7.89
N ASN A 340 8.70 -19.48 -7.08
CA ASN A 340 8.59 -20.26 -5.84
C ASN A 340 9.50 -19.79 -4.69
N PHE A 341 10.05 -18.60 -4.76
CA PHE A 341 10.80 -18.01 -3.67
C PHE A 341 9.92 -17.04 -2.86
N ARG A 342 9.80 -17.30 -1.57
CA ARG A 342 9.21 -16.34 -0.63
C ARG A 342 10.28 -15.33 -0.26
N TYR A 343 10.04 -14.06 -0.56
CA TYR A 343 10.96 -12.98 -0.23
C TYR A 343 10.50 -12.19 0.98
N GLN A 344 11.50 -11.60 1.60
CA GLN A 344 11.41 -10.74 2.77
C GLN A 344 10.79 -11.43 3.98
N ILE A 345 11.61 -12.23 4.61
CA ILE A 345 11.44 -12.47 6.04
C ILE A 345 11.74 -11.13 6.73
N PRO A 346 10.78 -10.49 7.42
CA PRO A 346 11.04 -9.25 8.12
C PRO A 346 12.16 -9.42 9.13
N ARG A 347 12.88 -8.34 9.41
CA ARG A 347 13.96 -8.37 10.41
C ARG A 347 13.51 -8.91 11.76
N ASP A 348 12.24 -8.72 12.11
CA ASP A 348 11.63 -9.12 13.38
C ASP A 348 10.85 -10.45 13.27
N ALA A 349 11.03 -11.22 12.19
CA ALA A 349 10.37 -12.51 12.00
C ALA A 349 10.92 -13.62 12.89
N ASP A 350 12.16 -13.49 13.36
CA ASP A 350 12.73 -14.44 14.30
C ASP A 350 12.42 -14.03 15.75
N ARG A 351 12.20 -15.05 16.60
CA ARG A 351 12.10 -14.80 18.04
C ARG A 351 13.40 -14.25 18.58
N TYR A 352 13.33 -13.12 19.26
CA TYR A 352 14.48 -12.55 19.94
C TYR A 352 14.16 -11.98 21.32
N PHE A 353 15.19 -11.93 22.15
CA PHE A 353 15.16 -11.31 23.47
C PHE A 353 16.15 -10.16 23.51
N GLY A 354 15.78 -9.09 24.18
CA GLY A 354 16.61 -7.91 24.29
C GLY A 354 16.47 -7.20 25.62
N VAL A 355 17.38 -6.28 25.86
CA VAL A 355 17.31 -5.34 26.99
C VAL A 355 17.22 -3.93 26.41
N ALA A 356 16.21 -3.18 26.85
CA ALA A 356 16.06 -1.77 26.52
C ALA A 356 16.33 -0.90 27.75
N PHE A 357 17.02 0.20 27.51
CA PHE A 357 17.25 1.24 28.51
C PHE A 357 16.73 2.57 28.00
N LYS A 358 15.88 3.24 28.76
CA LYS A 358 15.38 4.59 28.48
C LYS A 358 15.78 5.52 29.63
N ALA A 359 16.33 6.68 29.28
CA ALA A 359 16.59 7.77 30.23
C ALA A 359 15.97 9.05 29.67
N GLN A 360 15.34 9.81 30.58
CA GLN A 360 14.73 11.09 30.27
C GLN A 360 15.36 12.13 31.19
N PHE A 361 15.95 13.19 30.59
CA PHE A 361 16.69 14.23 31.32
C PHE A 361 15.95 15.56 31.24
#